data_a5ad4542fe38ae896805d0cbee4073ea
#
_entry.id   a5ad4542fe38ae896805d0cbee4073ea
#
_cell.length_a   1.000
_cell.length_b   1.000
_cell.length_c   1.000
_cell.angle_alpha   90.00
_cell.angle_beta   90.00
_cell.angle_gamma   90.00
#
_symmetry.space_group_name_H-M   'P 1'
#
loop_
_entity.id
_entity.type
_entity.pdbx_description
1 polymer ?
#
loop_
_entity_poly.entity_id
_entity_poly.type
_entity_poly.pdbx_seq_one_letter_code
_entity_poly.pdbx_strand_id
1 'polypeptide(L)'
;MNLYRVLINDVTRLALKTGQDMVLLPPETTIASLLSLGDLSSGLASIEKSNLESEFTPLAPLEDQDVWACGVTYYDSKLARNDESENASSFYDAAYSASRPLIFFKARGRNVLPTGGKMLLRSDS
;
A
#
# COMPACT_ATOMS: atom_id res chain seq x y z
N MET A 1 14.85 -3.87 -1.57
CA MET A 1 14.70 -2.65 -0.75
C MET A 1 13.22 -2.43 -0.49
N ASN A 2 12.83 -2.19 0.77
CA ASN A 2 11.44 -1.97 1.16
C ASN A 2 11.34 -0.67 1.96
N LEU A 3 10.29 0.13 1.68
CA LEU A 3 9.99 1.36 2.42
C LEU A 3 8.96 1.05 3.52
N TYR A 4 9.21 1.57 4.71
CA TYR A 4 8.33 1.44 5.87
C TYR A 4 7.95 2.82 6.40
N ARG A 5 6.72 2.92 6.92
CA ARG A 5 6.34 3.98 7.85
C ARG A 5 6.43 3.42 9.25
N VAL A 6 7.11 4.12 10.11
CA VAL A 6 7.39 3.70 11.48
C VAL A 6 7.09 4.81 12.48
N LEU A 7 6.65 4.45 13.67
CA LEU A 7 6.51 5.35 14.81
C LEU A 7 7.68 5.11 15.78
N ILE A 8 8.42 6.16 16.06
CA ILE A 8 9.58 6.16 16.98
C ILE A 8 9.43 7.36 17.90
N ASN A 9 9.35 7.13 19.21
CA ASN A 9 9.18 8.20 20.21
C ASN A 9 8.06 9.20 19.84
N ASP A 10 6.90 8.65 19.46
CA ASP A 10 5.71 9.40 19.03
C ASP A 10 5.89 10.24 17.74
N VAL A 11 6.97 10.03 17.01
CA VAL A 11 7.23 10.70 15.72
C VAL A 11 7.14 9.69 14.58
N THR A 12 6.30 10.00 13.58
CA THR A 12 6.24 9.21 12.35
C THR A 12 7.45 9.50 11.47
N ARG A 13 8.12 8.45 11.02
CA ARG A 13 9.29 8.51 10.14
C ARG A 13 9.16 7.52 8.99
N LEU A 14 9.90 7.75 7.92
CA LEU A 14 10.13 6.77 6.87
C LEU A 14 11.44 6.03 7.11
N ALA A 15 11.42 4.72 6.91
CA ALA A 15 12.60 3.87 7.03
C ALA A 15 12.76 2.99 5.79
N LEU A 16 14.00 2.72 5.42
CA LEU A 16 14.36 1.80 4.33
C LEU A 16 14.98 0.55 4.92
N LYS A 17 14.49 -0.60 4.47
CA LYS A 17 15.10 -1.90 4.78
C LYS A 17 15.82 -2.44 3.53
N THR A 18 17.10 -2.74 3.69
CA THR A 18 17.93 -3.38 2.65
C THR A 18 18.67 -4.56 3.29
N GLY A 19 18.29 -5.78 2.89
CA GLY A 19 18.78 -6.98 3.58
C GLY A 19 18.34 -7.01 5.03
N GLN A 20 19.28 -7.02 5.96
CA GLN A 20 19.02 -6.99 7.41
C GLN A 20 19.08 -5.56 7.99
N ASP A 21 19.64 -4.62 7.24
CA ASP A 21 19.83 -3.26 7.71
C ASP A 21 18.55 -2.44 7.54
N MET A 22 18.26 -1.61 8.54
CA MET A 22 17.18 -0.63 8.51
C MET A 22 17.71 0.75 8.85
N VAL A 23 17.43 1.70 7.99
CA VAL A 23 17.89 3.09 8.11
C VAL A 23 16.72 4.05 8.03
N LEU A 24 16.82 5.17 8.75
CA LEU A 24 15.82 6.24 8.74
C LEU A 24 16.15 7.24 7.63
N LEU A 25 15.11 7.69 6.94
CA LEU A 25 15.16 8.87 6.10
C LEU A 25 15.05 10.15 6.96
N PRO A 26 15.46 11.32 6.45
CA PRO A 26 15.29 12.59 7.14
C PRO A 26 13.86 12.84 7.61
N PRO A 27 13.64 13.53 8.74
CA PRO A 27 12.32 13.73 9.33
C PRO A 27 11.29 14.37 8.40
N GLU A 28 11.76 15.24 7.52
CA GLU A 28 10.94 15.97 6.54
C GLU A 28 10.56 15.15 5.30
N THR A 29 11.12 13.94 5.16
CA THR A 29 10.84 13.08 4.01
C THR A 29 9.43 12.51 4.12
N THR A 30 8.63 12.72 3.08
CA THR A 30 7.27 12.20 2.96
C THR A 30 7.15 11.23 1.78
N ILE A 31 6.12 10.40 1.78
CA ILE A 31 5.81 9.54 0.62
C ILE A 31 5.60 10.42 -0.62
N ALA A 32 4.91 11.54 -0.49
CA ALA A 32 4.67 12.46 -1.59
C ALA A 32 5.98 13.04 -2.16
N SER A 33 6.92 13.44 -1.30
CA SER A 33 8.23 13.92 -1.76
C SER A 33 9.02 12.84 -2.49
N LEU A 34 8.95 11.59 -2.04
CA LEU A 34 9.61 10.46 -2.73
C LEU A 34 8.97 10.18 -4.09
N LEU A 35 7.64 10.20 -4.19
CA LEU A 35 6.92 9.97 -5.44
C LEU A 35 7.14 11.08 -6.48
N SER A 36 7.54 12.28 -6.05
CA SER A 36 7.88 13.37 -6.96
C SER A 36 9.30 13.29 -7.53
N LEU A 37 10.12 12.35 -7.08
CA LEU A 37 11.44 12.10 -7.66
C LEU A 37 11.28 11.47 -9.05
N GLY A 38 12.00 12.00 -10.04
CA GLY A 38 11.97 11.47 -11.41
C GLY A 38 12.55 10.04 -11.51
N ASP A 39 13.60 9.77 -10.72
CA ASP A 39 14.16 8.44 -10.50
C ASP A 39 14.27 8.19 -8.99
N LEU A 40 13.39 7.31 -8.50
CA LEU A 40 13.34 6.98 -7.08
C LEU A 40 14.62 6.30 -6.58
N SER A 41 15.27 5.48 -7.39
CA SER A 41 16.48 4.76 -6.99
C SER A 41 17.65 5.70 -6.79
N SER A 42 17.92 6.57 -7.75
CA SER A 42 18.97 7.59 -7.66
C SER A 42 18.65 8.64 -6.58
N GLY A 43 17.39 9.05 -6.48
CA GLY A 43 16.93 9.95 -5.45
C GLY A 43 17.14 9.40 -4.03
N LEU A 44 16.74 8.15 -3.78
CA LEU A 44 16.97 7.49 -2.49
C LEU A 44 18.46 7.25 -2.19
N ALA A 45 19.30 7.05 -3.20
CA ALA A 45 20.75 6.92 -3.00
C ALA A 45 21.39 8.22 -2.50
N SER A 46 20.89 9.37 -2.94
CA SER A 46 21.42 10.69 -2.59
C SER A 46 20.90 11.24 -1.25
N ILE A 47 19.82 10.69 -0.71
CA ILE A 47 19.27 11.13 0.58
C ILE A 47 20.17 10.65 1.72
N GLU A 48 20.51 11.55 2.64
CA GLU A 48 21.20 11.21 3.88
C GLU A 48 20.35 10.27 4.74
N LYS A 49 20.98 9.29 5.37
CA LYS A 49 20.31 8.26 6.17
C LYS A 49 20.99 8.12 7.52
N SER A 50 20.20 7.82 8.53
CA SER A 50 20.71 7.48 9.87
C SER A 50 20.31 6.06 10.25
N ASN A 51 21.11 5.40 11.08
CA ASN A 51 20.78 4.08 11.57
C ASN A 51 19.52 4.10 12.44
N LEU A 52 18.73 3.06 12.34
CA LEU A 52 17.59 2.83 13.23
C LEU A 52 18.07 2.02 14.44
N GLU A 53 18.36 2.69 15.54
CA GLU A 53 18.88 2.07 16.77
C GLU A 53 17.80 1.87 17.86
N SER A 54 16.60 2.39 17.62
CA SER A 54 15.50 2.36 18.59
C SER A 54 14.43 1.33 18.19
N GLU A 55 13.68 0.85 19.18
CA GLU A 55 12.44 0.13 18.90
C GLU A 55 11.45 1.03 18.16
N PHE A 56 10.67 0.44 17.28
CA PHE A 56 9.68 1.13 16.49
C PHE A 56 8.39 0.34 16.35
N THR A 57 7.30 1.05 16.11
CA THR A 57 6.01 0.45 15.76
C THR A 57 5.78 0.62 14.25
N PRO A 58 5.57 -0.47 13.49
CA PRO A 58 5.20 -0.35 12.09
C PRO A 58 3.85 0.32 11.94
N LEU A 59 3.74 1.29 11.03
CA LEU A 59 2.50 1.95 10.67
C LEU A 59 1.99 1.42 9.32
N ALA A 60 0.71 1.70 9.03
CA ALA A 60 0.18 1.45 7.69
C ALA A 60 1.04 2.15 6.62
N PRO A 61 1.24 1.54 5.46
CA PRO A 61 2.12 2.09 4.42
C PRO A 61 1.56 3.34 3.74
N LEU A 62 0.32 3.69 4.05
CA LEU A 62 -0.42 4.81 3.49
C LEU A 62 -0.76 5.83 4.59
N GLU A 63 -0.98 7.07 4.17
CA GLU A 63 -1.45 8.18 5.02
C GLU A 63 -2.94 8.44 4.74
N ASP A 64 -3.28 9.65 4.30
CA ASP A 64 -4.67 10.06 4.03
C ASP A 64 -5.08 9.93 2.55
N GLN A 65 -4.18 9.47 1.68
CA GLN A 65 -4.47 9.29 0.26
C GLN A 65 -5.57 8.25 0.03
N ASP A 66 -6.35 8.46 -1.01
CA ASP A 66 -7.35 7.50 -1.45
C ASP A 66 -6.70 6.23 -2.02
N VAL A 67 -7.28 5.09 -1.70
CA VAL A 67 -6.90 3.78 -2.25
C VAL A 67 -7.89 3.42 -3.34
N TRP A 68 -7.37 3.25 -4.54
CA TRP A 68 -8.13 2.81 -5.72
C TRP A 68 -7.74 1.39 -6.06
N ALA A 69 -8.69 0.61 -6.50
CA ALA A 69 -8.48 -0.76 -6.91
C ALA A 69 -8.90 -0.96 -8.37
N CYS A 70 -8.26 -1.92 -9.02
CA CYS A 70 -8.66 -2.40 -10.33
C CYS A 70 -9.37 -3.75 -10.18
N GLY A 71 -10.56 -3.86 -10.74
CA GLY A 71 -11.35 -5.09 -10.69
C GLY A 71 -10.95 -6.08 -11.77
N VAL A 72 -11.08 -7.37 -11.45
CA VAL A 72 -10.99 -8.50 -12.42
C VAL A 72 -9.72 -8.45 -13.27
N THR A 73 -8.56 -8.24 -12.64
CA THR A 73 -7.27 -8.10 -13.35
C THR A 73 -6.59 -9.44 -13.65
N TYR A 74 -7.05 -10.53 -13.02
CA TYR A 74 -6.54 -11.89 -13.21
C TYR A 74 -7.65 -12.82 -13.72
N TYR A 75 -7.28 -13.76 -14.60
CA TYR A 75 -8.23 -14.72 -15.15
C TYR A 75 -8.88 -15.59 -14.07
N ASP A 76 -8.11 -16.07 -13.11
CA ASP A 76 -8.62 -16.87 -11.98
C ASP A 76 -9.62 -16.06 -11.12
N SER A 77 -9.39 -14.78 -10.95
CA SER A 77 -10.35 -13.89 -10.27
C SER A 77 -11.65 -13.74 -11.06
N LYS A 78 -11.58 -13.73 -12.39
CA LYS A 78 -12.76 -13.72 -13.25
C LYS A 78 -13.57 -15.00 -13.07
N LEU A 79 -12.92 -16.15 -13.11
CA LEU A 79 -13.59 -17.46 -12.93
C LEU A 79 -14.28 -17.54 -11.55
N ALA A 80 -13.55 -17.22 -10.48
CA ALA A 80 -14.10 -17.22 -9.13
C ALA A 80 -15.33 -16.31 -8.98
N ARG A 81 -15.31 -15.12 -9.59
CA ARG A 81 -16.46 -14.20 -9.56
C ARG A 81 -17.65 -14.69 -10.38
N ASN A 82 -17.40 -15.37 -11.50
CA ASN A 82 -18.46 -15.98 -12.31
C ASN A 82 -19.14 -17.13 -11.54
N ASP A 83 -18.36 -17.93 -10.79
CA ASP A 83 -18.88 -19.01 -9.96
C ASP A 83 -19.68 -18.50 -8.75
N GLU A 84 -19.29 -17.36 -8.17
CA GLU A 84 -19.97 -16.75 -7.03
C GLU A 84 -21.32 -16.11 -7.41
N SER A 85 -21.55 -15.77 -8.68
CA SER A 85 -22.73 -15.01 -9.10
C SER A 85 -23.12 -15.30 -10.54
N GLU A 86 -24.09 -16.19 -10.74
CA GLU A 86 -24.65 -16.53 -12.06
C GLU A 86 -25.18 -15.30 -12.82
N ASN A 87 -25.76 -14.34 -12.10
CA ASN A 87 -26.34 -13.13 -12.68
C ASN A 87 -25.33 -12.04 -13.04
N ALA A 88 -24.09 -12.11 -12.53
CA ALA A 88 -23.06 -11.11 -12.75
C ALA A 88 -21.94 -11.58 -13.68
N SER A 89 -21.99 -12.80 -14.20
CA SER A 89 -20.94 -13.37 -15.05
C SER A 89 -20.65 -12.51 -16.29
N SER A 90 -21.68 -12.02 -16.97
CA SER A 90 -21.55 -11.14 -18.14
C SER A 90 -20.85 -9.81 -17.80
N PHE A 91 -21.06 -9.29 -16.58
CA PHE A 91 -20.38 -8.07 -16.13
C PHE A 91 -18.88 -8.31 -15.92
N TYR A 92 -18.51 -9.42 -15.28
CA TYR A 92 -17.10 -9.76 -15.05
C TYR A 92 -16.37 -10.12 -16.35
N ASP A 93 -17.05 -10.75 -17.30
CA ASP A 93 -16.54 -11.01 -18.64
C ASP A 93 -16.26 -9.69 -19.38
N ALA A 94 -17.21 -8.76 -19.34
CA ALA A 94 -17.04 -7.44 -19.94
C ALA A 94 -15.91 -6.64 -19.26
N ALA A 95 -15.83 -6.68 -17.92
CA ALA A 95 -14.77 -6.00 -17.17
C ALA A 95 -13.39 -6.56 -17.51
N TYR A 96 -13.24 -7.88 -17.62
CA TYR A 96 -11.98 -8.54 -17.98
C TYR A 96 -11.53 -8.23 -19.40
N SER A 97 -12.46 -8.15 -20.34
CA SER A 97 -12.22 -7.92 -21.77
C SER A 97 -12.15 -6.45 -22.13
N ALA A 98 -12.38 -5.54 -21.18
CA ALA A 98 -12.38 -4.11 -21.43
C ALA A 98 -10.97 -3.60 -21.83
N SER A 99 -10.92 -2.65 -22.75
CA SER A 99 -9.67 -2.00 -23.17
C SER A 99 -9.02 -1.14 -22.07
N ARG A 100 -9.77 -0.81 -21.02
CA ARG A 100 -9.32 -0.05 -19.86
C ARG A 100 -9.69 -0.82 -18.58
N PRO A 101 -8.81 -0.83 -17.56
CA PRO A 101 -9.13 -1.47 -16.30
C PRO A 101 -10.34 -0.82 -15.64
N LEU A 102 -11.18 -1.63 -15.00
CA LEU A 102 -12.26 -1.15 -14.15
C LEU A 102 -11.65 -0.65 -12.83
N ILE A 103 -11.63 0.68 -12.67
CA ILE A 103 -11.07 1.32 -11.48
C ILE A 103 -12.22 1.75 -10.56
N PHE A 104 -12.07 1.46 -9.27
CA PHE A 104 -13.04 1.87 -8.27
C PHE A 104 -12.37 2.31 -6.96
N PHE A 105 -13.04 3.21 -6.24
CA PHE A 105 -12.61 3.60 -4.90
C PHE A 105 -12.71 2.41 -3.95
N LYS A 106 -11.61 2.10 -3.24
CA LYS A 106 -11.54 0.99 -2.31
C LYS A 106 -11.66 1.43 -0.86
N ALA A 107 -10.85 2.39 -0.45
CA ALA A 107 -10.79 2.86 0.93
C ALA A 107 -10.03 4.20 1.01
N ARG A 108 -10.07 4.83 2.17
CA ARG A 108 -9.12 5.88 2.52
C ARG A 108 -7.89 5.27 3.18
N GLY A 109 -6.71 5.82 2.94
CA GLY A 109 -5.44 5.33 3.48
C GLY A 109 -5.46 5.17 5.01
N ARG A 110 -6.12 6.07 5.73
CA ARG A 110 -6.29 5.99 7.19
C ARG A 110 -7.04 4.74 7.68
N ASN A 111 -7.77 4.05 6.80
CA ASN A 111 -8.48 2.80 7.12
C ASN A 111 -7.64 1.56 6.82
N VAL A 112 -6.42 1.74 6.32
CA VAL A 112 -5.48 0.65 6.05
C VAL A 112 -4.76 0.29 7.35
N LEU A 113 -4.79 -0.97 7.72
CA LEU A 113 -4.16 -1.45 8.93
C LEU A 113 -2.66 -1.67 8.74
N PRO A 114 -1.85 -1.43 9.78
CA PRO A 114 -0.44 -1.81 9.78
C PRO A 114 -0.26 -3.33 9.88
N THR A 115 0.97 -3.78 9.68
CA THR A 115 1.35 -5.17 9.95
C THR A 115 1.03 -5.55 11.41
N GLY A 116 0.33 -6.65 11.60
CA GLY A 116 -0.15 -7.10 12.92
C GLY A 116 -1.39 -6.37 13.44
N GLY A 117 -1.94 -5.42 12.67
CA GLY A 117 -3.20 -4.74 13.01
C GLY A 117 -4.39 -5.70 13.03
N LYS A 118 -5.30 -5.50 13.98
CA LYS A 118 -6.51 -6.32 14.11
C LYS A 118 -7.65 -5.71 13.31
N MET A 119 -8.22 -6.49 12.38
CA MET A 119 -9.43 -6.12 11.67
C MET A 119 -10.65 -6.49 12.52
N LEU A 120 -11.56 -5.53 12.67
CA LEU A 120 -12.86 -5.77 13.27
C LEU A 120 -13.81 -6.26 12.18
N LEU A 121 -14.35 -7.46 12.36
CA LEU A 121 -15.39 -8.01 11.50
C LEU A 121 -16.76 -7.75 12.14
N ARG A 122 -17.74 -7.46 11.30
CA ARG A 122 -19.13 -7.35 11.76
C ARG A 122 -19.64 -8.76 12.09
N SER A 123 -20.44 -8.86 13.14
CA SER A 123 -21.06 -10.12 13.55
C SER A 123 -22.20 -10.57 12.64
N ASP A 124 -22.67 -9.68 11.76
CA ASP A 124 -23.80 -9.87 10.84
C ASP A 124 -23.36 -9.97 9.35
N SER A 125 -22.08 -10.23 9.10
CA SER A 125 -21.51 -10.41 7.77
C SER A 125 -21.18 -11.88 7.48
#